data_26b2139778d83694779b679246cd7917
#
_entry.id   26b2139778d83694779b679246cd7917
#
_cell.length_a   1.000
_cell.length_b   1.000
_cell.length_c   1.000
_cell.angle_alpha   90.00
_cell.angle_beta   90.00
_cell.angle_gamma   90.00
#
_symmetry.space_group_name_H-M   'P 1'
#
loop_
_entity.id
_entity.type
_entity.pdbx_description
1 polymer ?
#
loop_
_entity_poly.entity_id
_entity_poly.type
_entity_poly.pdbx_seq_one_letter_code
_entity_poly.pdbx_strand_id
1 'polypeptide(L)'
;KAVDNVRKSKESGTNNSVNVISKLPSFILSPVIGIIKWLDRHDLLPKSLIDDNLYYSTCIVSNLGSIHSGAIYHNLTDFGTSSILATIGEIKLEKVLIDGKMESKYLCEFGINIDERIADGVYFVKAVKLMQDILNEPKLLEESVNEKIKETTKFKY
;
A
#
# COMPACT_ATOMS: atom_id res chain seq x y z
N LYS A 1 -21.05 -2.49 6.03
CA LYS A 1 -21.09 -3.97 6.29
C LYS A 1 -19.69 -4.61 6.17
N ALA A 2 -18.90 -4.35 5.10
CA ALA A 2 -17.54 -4.90 4.97
C ALA A 2 -16.58 -4.31 6.03
N VAL A 3 -16.60 -3.00 6.24
CA VAL A 3 -15.77 -2.30 7.24
C VAL A 3 -16.16 -2.71 8.66
N ASP A 4 -17.43 -2.95 8.94
CA ASP A 4 -17.89 -3.41 10.25
C ASP A 4 -17.46 -4.86 10.53
N ASN A 5 -17.38 -5.70 9.49
CA ASN A 5 -16.88 -7.07 9.63
C ASN A 5 -15.37 -7.07 9.92
N VAL A 6 -14.59 -6.20 9.29
CA VAL A 6 -13.15 -6.04 9.58
C VAL A 6 -12.90 -5.52 10.99
N ARG A 7 -13.73 -4.59 11.48
CA ARG A 7 -13.65 -4.12 12.88
C ARG A 7 -14.06 -5.18 13.90
N LYS A 8 -14.96 -6.10 13.53
CA LYS A 8 -15.44 -7.18 14.40
C LYS A 8 -14.56 -8.43 14.34
N SER A 9 -13.81 -8.65 13.26
CA SER A 9 -12.83 -9.74 13.19
C SER A 9 -11.57 -9.39 14.01
N LYS A 10 -11.75 -9.28 15.32
CA LYS A 10 -10.64 -9.08 16.28
C LYS A 10 -9.69 -10.27 16.37
N GLU A 11 -9.94 -11.35 15.65
CA GLU A 11 -9.17 -12.58 15.69
C GLU A 11 -8.94 -13.11 14.28
N SER A 12 -8.03 -12.45 13.54
CA SER A 12 -7.43 -13.16 12.41
C SER A 12 -6.44 -14.21 12.96
N GLY A 13 -6.29 -15.32 12.27
CA GLY A 13 -5.32 -16.36 12.66
C GLY A 13 -3.90 -15.80 12.84
N THR A 14 -3.55 -14.76 12.08
CA THR A 14 -2.31 -14.01 12.19
C THR A 14 -2.14 -13.32 13.55
N ASN A 15 -3.19 -12.70 14.10
CA ASN A 15 -3.11 -12.04 15.42
C ASN A 15 -2.88 -13.05 16.55
N ASN A 16 -3.48 -14.23 16.46
CA ASN A 16 -3.25 -15.29 17.46
C ASN A 16 -1.82 -15.81 17.40
N SER A 17 -1.29 -16.02 16.19
CA SER A 17 0.11 -16.46 16.02
C SER A 17 1.10 -15.42 16.52
N VAL A 18 0.88 -14.13 16.23
CA VAL A 18 1.72 -13.02 16.73
C VAL A 18 1.63 -12.92 18.26
N ASN A 19 0.45 -13.06 18.86
CA ASN A 19 0.26 -13.01 20.31
C ASN A 19 0.96 -14.18 21.04
N VAL A 20 1.04 -15.36 20.44
CA VAL A 20 1.78 -16.50 21.00
C VAL A 20 3.28 -16.26 20.87
N ILE A 21 3.75 -15.81 19.73
CA ILE A 21 5.16 -15.56 19.45
C ILE A 21 5.70 -14.41 20.34
N SER A 22 4.91 -13.35 20.56
CA SER A 22 5.33 -12.19 21.37
C SER A 22 5.52 -12.50 22.86
N LYS A 23 4.98 -13.61 23.36
CA LYS A 23 5.16 -14.05 24.75
C LYS A 23 6.45 -14.86 24.97
N LEU A 24 7.15 -15.20 23.89
CA LEU A 24 8.40 -15.95 23.99
C LEU A 24 9.56 -15.05 24.46
N PRO A 25 10.47 -15.55 25.31
CA PRO A 25 11.69 -14.84 25.67
C PRO A 25 12.53 -14.52 24.41
N SER A 26 13.21 -13.38 24.42
CA SER A 26 13.95 -12.87 23.25
C SER A 26 14.99 -13.85 22.68
N PHE A 27 15.60 -14.67 23.52
CA PHE A 27 16.59 -15.66 23.09
C PHE A 27 15.98 -16.84 22.28
N ILE A 28 14.67 -17.11 22.45
CA ILE A 28 13.91 -18.09 21.67
C ILE A 28 13.28 -17.40 20.45
N LEU A 29 12.83 -16.15 20.63
CA LEU A 29 12.16 -15.38 19.59
C LEU A 29 13.08 -15.14 18.38
N SER A 30 14.34 -14.80 18.62
CA SER A 30 15.30 -14.51 17.55
C SER A 30 15.51 -15.68 16.57
N PRO A 31 15.83 -16.91 17.02
CA PRO A 31 15.97 -18.05 16.11
C PRO A 31 14.65 -18.44 15.45
N VAL A 32 13.49 -18.31 16.13
CA VAL A 32 12.17 -18.60 15.54
C VAL A 32 11.89 -17.64 14.38
N ILE A 33 12.11 -16.34 14.55
CA ILE A 33 11.96 -15.36 13.48
C ILE A 33 12.94 -15.66 12.33
N GLY A 34 14.18 -16.05 12.65
CA GLY A 34 15.17 -16.46 11.66
C GLY A 34 14.70 -17.64 10.79
N ILE A 35 14.12 -18.65 11.43
CA ILE A 35 13.57 -19.82 10.72
C ILE A 35 12.37 -19.41 9.86
N ILE A 36 11.45 -18.59 10.38
CA ILE A 36 10.30 -18.10 9.62
C ILE A 36 10.77 -17.32 8.38
N LYS A 37 11.72 -16.41 8.52
CA LYS A 37 12.29 -15.65 7.38
C LYS A 37 13.02 -16.57 6.38
N TRP A 38 13.67 -17.61 6.86
CA TRP A 38 14.32 -18.59 6.00
C TRP A 38 13.29 -19.39 5.21
N LEU A 39 12.21 -19.85 5.87
CA LEU A 39 11.09 -20.55 5.21
C LEU A 39 10.39 -19.65 4.20
N ASP A 40 10.16 -18.38 4.53
CA ASP A 40 9.57 -17.36 3.64
C ASP A 40 10.41 -17.20 2.36
N ARG A 41 11.72 -17.06 2.51
CA ARG A 41 12.65 -16.89 1.37
C ARG A 41 12.72 -18.11 0.45
N HIS A 42 12.33 -19.28 0.92
CA HIS A 42 12.34 -20.52 0.17
C HIS A 42 10.94 -21.00 -0.24
N ASP A 43 9.91 -20.15 -0.08
CA ASP A 43 8.50 -20.47 -0.40
C ASP A 43 7.98 -21.72 0.34
N LEU A 44 8.50 -21.98 1.55
CA LEU A 44 8.15 -23.13 2.38
C LEU A 44 7.23 -22.81 3.54
N LEU A 45 6.71 -21.58 3.61
CA LEU A 45 5.79 -21.19 4.68
C LEU A 45 4.45 -21.92 4.54
N PRO A 46 3.88 -22.37 5.66
CA PRO A 46 2.54 -22.95 5.68
C PRO A 46 1.49 -21.93 5.18
N LYS A 47 0.54 -22.38 4.37
CA LYS A 47 -0.56 -21.53 3.88
C LYS A 47 -1.31 -20.83 4.99
N SER A 48 -1.48 -21.45 6.14
CA SER A 48 -2.14 -20.84 7.30
C SER A 48 -1.46 -19.58 7.85
N LEU A 49 -0.20 -19.34 7.51
CA LEU A 49 0.54 -18.11 7.88
C LEU A 49 0.52 -17.07 6.74
N ILE A 50 0.12 -17.48 5.54
CA ILE A 50 0.10 -16.66 4.33
C ILE A 50 -1.30 -16.11 4.07
N ASP A 51 -2.33 -16.96 4.10
CA ASP A 51 -3.66 -16.71 3.53
C ASP A 51 -4.37 -15.46 4.11
N ASP A 52 -4.23 -15.17 5.39
CA ASP A 52 -4.84 -14.00 6.03
C ASP A 52 -3.81 -12.91 6.38
N ASN A 53 -2.61 -13.00 5.84
CA ASN A 53 -1.53 -12.10 6.21
C ASN A 53 -1.37 -10.97 5.18
N LEU A 54 -1.61 -9.75 5.61
CA LEU A 54 -1.56 -8.54 4.79
C LEU A 54 -0.22 -8.36 4.05
N TYR A 55 0.88 -8.84 4.63
CA TYR A 55 2.22 -8.72 4.03
C TYR A 55 2.43 -9.60 2.79
N TYR A 56 1.52 -10.55 2.50
CA TYR A 56 1.53 -11.34 1.27
C TYR A 56 0.61 -10.80 0.19
N SER A 57 0.03 -9.61 0.39
CA SER A 57 -0.69 -8.90 -0.66
C SER A 57 0.29 -8.19 -1.61
N THR A 58 -0.11 -7.95 -2.86
CA THR A 58 0.68 -7.17 -3.82
C THR A 58 0.81 -5.72 -3.41
N CYS A 59 -0.26 -5.16 -2.86
CA CYS A 59 -0.33 -3.76 -2.45
C CYS A 59 -1.10 -3.64 -1.14
N ILE A 60 -0.57 -2.83 -0.22
CA ILE A 60 -1.23 -2.46 1.03
C ILE A 60 -1.71 -1.01 0.90
N VAL A 61 -2.99 -0.78 1.16
CA VAL A 61 -3.56 0.56 1.20
C VAL A 61 -4.03 0.86 2.62
N SER A 62 -3.51 1.94 3.21
CA SER A 62 -3.86 2.40 4.55
C SER A 62 -4.55 3.75 4.50
N ASN A 63 -5.77 3.85 5.02
CA ASN A 63 -6.51 5.11 5.11
C ASN A 63 -6.27 5.78 6.47
N LEU A 64 -5.34 6.72 6.49
CA LEU A 64 -4.98 7.51 7.67
C LEU A 64 -5.91 8.71 7.88
N GLY A 65 -6.64 9.14 6.85
CA GLY A 65 -7.67 10.17 6.95
C GLY A 65 -8.77 9.81 7.95
N SER A 66 -9.02 8.51 8.15
CA SER A 66 -10.00 8.01 9.14
C SER A 66 -9.61 8.31 10.61
N ILE A 67 -8.35 8.63 10.86
CA ILE A 67 -7.79 9.01 12.16
C ILE A 67 -7.25 10.44 12.17
N HIS A 68 -7.66 11.26 11.19
CA HIS A 68 -7.27 12.67 11.03
C HIS A 68 -5.74 12.88 10.90
N SER A 69 -5.06 11.99 10.19
CA SER A 69 -3.63 12.10 9.91
C SER A 69 -3.38 12.42 8.44
N GLY A 70 -2.33 13.19 8.16
CA GLY A 70 -1.79 13.34 6.80
C GLY A 70 -1.22 12.02 6.27
N ALA A 71 -0.90 11.99 4.98
CA ALA A 71 -0.22 10.86 4.41
C ALA A 71 1.20 10.73 4.99
N ILE A 72 1.64 9.50 5.23
CA ILE A 72 2.98 9.20 5.72
C ILE A 72 3.67 8.22 4.80
N TYR A 73 5.00 8.29 4.77
CA TYR A 73 5.82 7.27 4.12
C TYR A 73 6.13 6.17 5.12
N HIS A 74 5.93 4.93 4.72
CA HIS A 74 6.12 3.76 5.56
C HIS A 74 7.17 2.85 4.94
N ASN A 75 8.08 2.33 5.74
CA ASN A 75 9.02 1.35 5.22
C ASN A 75 8.27 0.07 4.80
N LEU A 76 8.66 -0.46 3.64
CA LEU A 76 8.27 -1.81 3.24
C LEU A 76 8.98 -2.83 4.14
N THR A 77 8.32 -3.94 4.39
CA THR A 77 8.92 -5.04 5.16
C THR A 77 9.80 -5.90 4.27
N ASP A 78 10.82 -6.51 4.86
CA ASP A 78 11.66 -7.53 4.22
C ASP A 78 11.04 -8.94 4.34
N PHE A 79 9.77 -9.01 4.75
CA PHE A 79 8.98 -10.22 4.95
C PHE A 79 7.72 -10.17 4.10
N GLY A 80 7.38 -11.28 3.45
CA GLY A 80 6.24 -11.37 2.55
C GLY A 80 6.51 -10.85 1.15
N THR A 81 5.45 -10.60 0.39
CA THR A 81 5.50 -10.24 -1.04
C THR A 81 5.00 -8.83 -1.34
N SER A 82 4.59 -8.06 -0.32
CA SER A 82 4.05 -6.73 -0.54
C SER A 82 5.13 -5.76 -1.03
N SER A 83 4.95 -5.26 -2.26
CA SER A 83 5.91 -4.41 -2.94
C SER A 83 5.46 -2.95 -3.04
N ILE A 84 4.20 -2.66 -2.70
CA ILE A 84 3.62 -1.32 -2.76
C ILE A 84 2.86 -1.07 -1.47
N LEU A 85 3.13 0.07 -0.83
CA LEU A 85 2.36 0.55 0.30
C LEU A 85 1.90 1.97 0.00
N ALA A 86 0.58 2.16 -0.07
CA ALA A 86 -0.05 3.45 -0.28
C ALA A 86 -0.77 3.92 0.98
N THR A 87 -0.52 5.16 1.40
CA THR A 87 -1.23 5.81 2.48
C THR A 87 -2.10 6.93 1.94
N ILE A 88 -3.33 7.01 2.40
CA ILE A 88 -4.29 8.05 2.04
C ILE A 88 -4.43 8.96 3.26
N GLY A 89 -4.07 10.22 3.09
CA GLY A 89 -4.17 11.23 4.14
C GLY A 89 -5.58 11.79 4.33
N GLU A 90 -5.70 12.70 5.27
CA GLU A 90 -6.92 13.46 5.53
C GLU A 90 -7.21 14.42 4.38
N ILE A 91 -8.51 14.60 4.06
CA ILE A 91 -8.95 15.62 3.12
C ILE A 91 -8.95 16.97 3.81
N LYS A 92 -8.15 17.91 3.34
CA LYS A 92 -8.00 19.27 3.90
C LYS A 92 -8.39 20.33 2.89
N LEU A 93 -8.98 21.42 3.41
CA LEU A 93 -9.23 22.62 2.59
C LEU A 93 -7.95 23.45 2.55
N GLU A 94 -7.33 23.55 1.39
CA GLU A 94 -6.09 24.28 1.19
C GLU A 94 -6.26 25.38 0.14
N LYS A 95 -5.44 26.44 0.27
CA LYS A 95 -5.37 27.49 -0.73
C LYS A 95 -4.30 27.15 -1.76
N VAL A 96 -4.73 26.99 -3.00
CA VAL A 96 -3.85 26.67 -4.14
C VAL A 96 -3.85 27.84 -5.13
N LEU A 97 -2.70 28.11 -5.73
CA LEU A 97 -2.57 29.09 -6.78
C LEU A 97 -2.90 28.43 -8.13
N ILE A 98 -4.02 28.85 -8.76
CA ILE A 98 -4.46 28.37 -10.07
C ILE A 98 -4.60 29.56 -10.99
N ASP A 99 -3.91 29.55 -12.12
CA ASP A 99 -3.93 30.64 -13.11
C ASP A 99 -3.70 32.05 -12.51
N GLY A 100 -2.82 32.14 -11.50
CA GLY A 100 -2.48 33.38 -10.81
C GLY A 100 -3.52 33.85 -9.79
N LYS A 101 -4.55 33.05 -9.48
CA LYS A 101 -5.54 33.33 -8.43
C LYS A 101 -5.47 32.31 -7.32
N MET A 102 -5.66 32.76 -6.09
CA MET A 102 -5.76 31.88 -4.92
C MET A 102 -7.18 31.31 -4.84
N GLU A 103 -7.28 29.99 -5.00
CA GLU A 103 -8.54 29.26 -4.85
C GLU A 103 -8.45 28.31 -3.65
N SER A 104 -9.57 28.13 -2.93
CA SER A 104 -9.67 27.13 -1.86
C SER A 104 -10.17 25.83 -2.46
N LYS A 105 -9.38 24.74 -2.33
CA LYS A 105 -9.73 23.41 -2.81
C LYS A 105 -9.53 22.35 -1.73
N TYR A 106 -10.37 21.33 -1.77
CA TYR A 106 -10.15 20.14 -0.95
C TYR A 106 -9.05 19.28 -1.59
N LEU A 107 -7.98 19.08 -0.86
CA LEU A 107 -6.86 18.23 -1.27
C LEU A 107 -6.75 17.01 -0.40
N CYS A 108 -6.32 15.92 -0.99
CA CYS A 108 -5.98 14.67 -0.32
C CYS A 108 -4.55 14.27 -0.71
N GLU A 109 -3.72 14.05 0.28
CA GLU A 109 -2.35 13.59 0.07
C GLU A 109 -2.30 12.07 -0.04
N PHE A 110 -1.47 11.58 -0.96
CA PHE A 110 -1.14 10.17 -1.09
C PHE A 110 0.35 9.98 -0.85
N GLY A 111 0.71 9.14 0.12
CA GLY A 111 2.08 8.67 0.32
C GLY A 111 2.23 7.29 -0.31
N ILE A 112 3.17 7.12 -1.25
CA ILE A 112 3.37 5.85 -1.95
C ILE A 112 4.81 5.42 -1.76
N ASN A 113 5.01 4.25 -1.17
CA ASN A 113 6.29 3.55 -1.09
C ASN A 113 6.26 2.36 -2.02
N ILE A 114 7.29 2.22 -2.82
CA ILE A 114 7.38 1.19 -3.86
C ILE A 114 8.75 0.53 -3.77
N ASP A 115 8.77 -0.79 -3.93
CA ASP A 115 10.00 -1.56 -3.99
C ASP A 115 10.59 -1.49 -5.40
N GLU A 116 11.74 -0.84 -5.56
CA GLU A 116 12.42 -0.69 -6.85
C GLU A 116 12.91 -2.02 -7.45
N ARG A 117 12.88 -3.11 -6.69
CA ARG A 117 13.17 -4.46 -7.22
C ARG A 117 12.15 -4.93 -8.23
N ILE A 118 10.93 -4.38 -8.21
CA ILE A 118 9.85 -4.78 -9.14
C ILE A 118 9.84 -3.99 -10.44
N ALA A 119 10.30 -2.74 -10.42
CA ALA A 119 10.43 -1.89 -11.61
C ALA A 119 11.29 -0.66 -11.28
N ASP A 120 11.81 0.01 -12.29
CA ASP A 120 12.63 1.21 -12.14
C ASP A 120 11.81 2.47 -11.79
N GLY A 121 12.49 3.51 -11.32
CA GLY A 121 11.87 4.78 -10.92
C GLY A 121 11.15 5.49 -12.09
N VAL A 122 11.60 5.32 -13.34
CA VAL A 122 10.97 5.93 -14.51
C VAL A 122 9.60 5.31 -14.75
N TYR A 123 9.50 3.98 -14.60
CA TYR A 123 8.22 3.28 -14.69
C TYR A 123 7.24 3.78 -13.63
N PHE A 124 7.69 3.92 -12.38
CA PHE A 124 6.84 4.38 -11.28
C PHE A 124 6.37 5.82 -11.45
N VAL A 125 7.22 6.73 -11.92
CA VAL A 125 6.81 8.11 -12.22
C VAL A 125 5.69 8.14 -13.25
N LYS A 126 5.76 7.30 -14.29
CA LYS A 126 4.70 7.18 -15.30
C LYS A 126 3.41 6.62 -14.70
N ALA A 127 3.50 5.59 -13.86
CA ALA A 127 2.35 5.00 -13.18
C ALA A 127 1.65 5.99 -12.23
N VAL A 128 2.43 6.76 -11.45
CA VAL A 128 1.89 7.79 -10.56
C VAL A 128 1.21 8.91 -11.33
N LYS A 129 1.78 9.36 -12.46
CA LYS A 129 1.13 10.35 -13.33
C LYS A 129 -0.19 9.84 -13.89
N LEU A 130 -0.22 8.60 -14.38
CA LEU A 130 -1.46 7.98 -14.85
C LEU A 130 -2.51 7.90 -13.75
N MET A 131 -2.10 7.55 -12.53
CA MET A 131 -2.98 7.54 -11.37
C MET A 131 -3.53 8.94 -11.06
N GLN A 132 -2.70 9.99 -11.12
CA GLN A 132 -3.14 11.37 -10.95
C GLN A 132 -4.17 11.79 -12.02
N ASP A 133 -3.93 11.43 -13.28
CA ASP A 133 -4.85 11.73 -14.39
C ASP A 133 -6.21 11.04 -14.16
N ILE A 134 -6.20 9.78 -13.75
CA ILE A 134 -7.42 9.01 -13.43
C ILE A 134 -8.16 9.63 -12.23
N LEU A 135 -7.45 10.06 -11.18
CA LEU A 135 -8.06 10.69 -10.01
C LEU A 135 -8.68 12.05 -10.36
N ASN A 136 -8.06 12.80 -11.26
CA ASN A 136 -8.59 14.09 -11.72
C ASN A 136 -9.78 13.91 -12.68
N GLU A 137 -9.79 12.87 -13.48
CA GLU A 137 -10.84 12.55 -14.44
C GLU A 137 -11.29 11.07 -14.32
N PRO A 138 -12.12 10.70 -13.33
CA PRO A 138 -12.51 9.31 -13.08
C PRO A 138 -13.24 8.63 -14.25
N LYS A 139 -13.81 9.39 -15.19
CA LYS A 139 -14.43 8.87 -16.42
C LYS A 139 -13.44 8.05 -17.27
N LEU A 140 -12.16 8.31 -17.11
CA LEU A 140 -11.10 7.54 -17.76
C LEU A 140 -11.11 6.05 -17.39
N LEU A 141 -11.73 5.68 -16.28
CA LEU A 141 -11.90 4.28 -15.87
C LEU A 141 -13.05 3.56 -16.60
N GLU A 142 -13.95 4.30 -17.26
CA GLU A 142 -15.03 3.72 -18.07
C GLU A 142 -14.50 3.17 -19.40
N GLU A 143 -13.34 3.65 -19.85
CA GLU A 143 -12.65 3.16 -21.04
C GLU A 143 -11.74 1.99 -20.70
N SER A 144 -11.49 1.11 -21.69
CA SER A 144 -10.59 -0.03 -21.48
C SER A 144 -9.19 0.44 -21.08
N VAL A 145 -8.73 0.06 -19.90
CA VAL A 145 -7.39 0.38 -19.38
C VAL A 145 -6.29 0.01 -20.37
N ASN A 146 -6.47 -1.08 -21.14
CA ASN A 146 -5.50 -1.55 -22.12
C ASN A 146 -5.28 -0.59 -23.32
N GLU A 147 -6.28 0.20 -23.68
CA GLU A 147 -6.14 1.18 -24.78
C GLU A 147 -5.37 2.41 -24.29
N LYS A 148 -5.61 2.88 -23.08
CA LYS A 148 -4.92 4.03 -22.49
C LYS A 148 -3.47 3.77 -22.11
N ILE A 149 -3.16 2.59 -21.61
CA ILE A 149 -1.75 2.21 -21.35
C ILE A 149 -0.94 2.30 -22.66
N LYS A 150 -1.51 1.93 -23.81
CA LYS A 150 -0.86 2.08 -25.12
C LYS A 150 -0.64 3.53 -25.52
N GLU A 151 -1.51 4.45 -25.16
CA GLU A 151 -1.34 5.88 -25.44
C GLU A 151 -0.32 6.54 -24.51
N THR A 152 -0.36 6.19 -23.22
CA THR A 152 0.56 6.73 -22.21
C THR A 152 1.98 6.22 -22.39
N THR A 153 2.18 5.01 -22.94
CA THR A 153 3.51 4.46 -23.28
C THR A 153 4.13 5.09 -24.52
N LYS A 154 3.42 5.92 -25.29
CA LYS A 154 3.96 6.71 -26.40
C LYS A 154 4.73 7.98 -25.98
N PHE A 155 5.18 8.08 -24.71
CA PHE A 155 6.10 9.14 -24.33
C PHE A 155 7.41 8.99 -25.12
N LYS A 156 7.63 9.89 -26.08
CA LYS A 156 8.93 10.07 -26.71
C LYS A 156 9.91 10.58 -25.66
N TYR A 157 11.05 9.93 -25.56
CA TYR A 157 12.22 10.42 -24.85
C TYR A 157 12.72 11.70 -25.51
#